data_4dc04487bc7633be6dbc63278b529bbc
#
_entry.id   4dc04487bc7633be6dbc63278b529bbc
#
_cell.length_a   1.000
_cell.length_b   1.000
_cell.length_c   1.000
_cell.angle_alpha   90.00
_cell.angle_beta   90.00
_cell.angle_gamma   90.00
#
_symmetry.space_group_name_H-M   'P 1'
#
loop_
_entity.id
_entity.type
_entity.pdbx_description
1 polymer ?
#
loop_
_entity_poly.entity_id
_entity_poly.type
_entity_poly.pdbx_seq_one_letter_code
_entity_poly.pdbx_strand_id
1 'polypeptide(L)'
;MAGNVPLPLHLLVTDHTGASIVIEGADGAFIAHDNPLGVMTNGPSFEWHLTNMNNWTHLTNVDQSTATFGTADFTQPDSGIATSSLPASNGSVGRFVRAVFYTNFVEKVSDPDAAVTTLSAIINNFDRPRGATKDAPGSAGEGVSFGAGNASLAWSTEYTTHTMMADITRGRFYIRAYTGLNWSIVDLSKLTGATQVTFVPATELDPMGGDLTAALLQAQGSAAAKS
;
A
#
# COMPACT_ATOMS: atom_id res chain seq x y z
N MET A 1 35.12 4.47 6.28
CA MET A 1 34.25 4.10 5.15
C MET A 1 32.97 3.58 5.77
N ALA A 2 31.89 4.33 5.67
CA ALA A 2 30.57 3.85 6.08
C ALA A 2 30.19 2.73 5.13
N GLY A 3 30.08 1.52 5.64
CA GLY A 3 29.63 0.38 4.84
C GLY A 3 28.27 0.67 4.23
N ASN A 4 28.12 0.46 2.92
CA ASN A 4 26.83 0.40 2.27
C ASN A 4 26.02 -0.71 2.94
N VAL A 5 25.17 -0.33 3.90
CA VAL A 5 24.10 -1.21 4.36
C VAL A 5 23.08 -1.19 3.23
N PRO A 6 22.84 -2.32 2.53
CA PRO A 6 21.77 -2.36 1.54
C PRO A 6 20.48 -2.01 2.26
N LEU A 7 19.82 -0.94 1.83
CA LEU A 7 18.46 -0.63 2.31
C LEU A 7 17.58 -1.81 1.90
N PRO A 8 16.91 -2.50 2.82
CA PRO A 8 16.00 -3.60 2.52
C PRO A 8 14.72 -3.04 1.93
N LEU A 9 14.83 -2.44 0.74
CA LEU A 9 13.71 -1.84 0.04
C LEU A 9 13.24 -2.79 -1.07
N HIS A 10 11.94 -2.95 -1.16
CA HIS A 10 11.26 -3.51 -2.32
C HIS A 10 10.65 -2.35 -3.11
N LEU A 11 10.88 -2.35 -4.40
CA LEU A 11 10.34 -1.35 -5.31
C LEU A 11 9.36 -2.02 -6.27
N LEU A 12 8.16 -1.47 -6.38
CA LEU A 12 7.17 -1.88 -7.38
C LEU A 12 7.25 -0.88 -8.54
N VAL A 13 7.46 -1.39 -9.74
CA VAL A 13 7.41 -0.60 -10.97
C VAL A 13 6.28 -1.14 -11.84
N THR A 14 5.36 -0.27 -12.20
CA THR A 14 4.20 -0.61 -13.03
C THR A 14 4.09 0.38 -14.18
N ASP A 15 3.79 -0.10 -15.38
CA ASP A 15 3.57 0.73 -16.54
C ASP A 15 2.07 0.87 -16.88
N HIS A 16 1.77 1.68 -17.92
CA HIS A 16 0.40 1.95 -18.36
C HIS A 16 -0.31 0.74 -19.00
N THR A 17 0.43 -0.33 -19.33
CA THR A 17 -0.16 -1.58 -19.84
C THR A 17 -0.63 -2.49 -18.70
N GLY A 18 -0.25 -2.17 -17.46
CA GLY A 18 -0.48 -2.99 -16.29
C GLY A 18 0.62 -4.02 -16.04
N ALA A 19 1.66 -4.06 -16.88
CA ALA A 19 2.84 -4.86 -16.58
C ALA A 19 3.56 -4.32 -15.35
N SER A 20 4.04 -5.22 -14.49
CA SER A 20 4.74 -4.81 -13.28
C SER A 20 5.91 -5.73 -12.95
N ILE A 21 6.93 -5.14 -12.31
CA ILE A 21 8.08 -5.86 -11.77
C ILE A 21 8.28 -5.47 -10.30
N VAL A 22 8.84 -6.37 -9.53
CA VAL A 22 9.35 -6.09 -8.18
C VAL A 22 10.89 -6.09 -8.23
N ILE A 23 11.50 -5.06 -7.67
CA ILE A 23 12.96 -4.98 -7.54
C ILE A 23 13.30 -5.08 -6.06
N GLU A 24 14.15 -6.03 -5.71
CA GLU A 24 14.64 -6.26 -4.36
C GLU A 24 16.15 -6.09 -4.28
N GLY A 25 16.64 -5.59 -3.15
CA GLY A 25 18.06 -5.61 -2.81
C GLY A 25 18.42 -6.92 -2.12
N ALA A 26 19.27 -7.73 -2.74
CA ALA A 26 19.78 -8.97 -2.17
C ALA A 26 21.28 -9.10 -2.46
N ASP A 27 22.06 -9.52 -1.46
CA ASP A 27 23.50 -9.83 -1.58
C ASP A 27 24.35 -8.75 -2.28
N GLY A 28 23.99 -7.48 -2.06
CA GLY A 28 24.72 -6.33 -2.64
C GLY A 28 24.35 -6.01 -4.09
N ALA A 29 23.34 -6.64 -4.64
CA ALA A 29 22.79 -6.40 -5.98
C ALA A 29 21.30 -6.10 -5.92
N PHE A 30 20.76 -5.54 -7.03
CA PHE A 30 19.33 -5.47 -7.26
C PHE A 30 18.89 -6.61 -8.18
N ILE A 31 17.84 -7.31 -7.76
CA ILE A 31 17.23 -8.39 -8.53
C ILE A 31 15.83 -7.94 -8.93
N ALA A 32 15.50 -8.06 -10.22
CA ALA A 32 14.18 -7.76 -10.74
C ALA A 32 13.41 -9.06 -10.97
N HIS A 33 12.17 -9.10 -10.50
CA HIS A 33 11.25 -10.22 -10.64
C HIS A 33 10.02 -9.78 -11.42
N ASP A 34 9.56 -10.60 -12.35
CA ASP A 34 8.22 -10.42 -12.95
C ASP A 34 7.18 -10.52 -11.84
N ASN A 35 6.18 -9.62 -11.85
CA ASN A 35 5.12 -9.59 -10.85
C ASN A 35 3.77 -10.04 -11.45
N PRO A 36 3.49 -11.33 -11.48
CA PRO A 36 2.27 -11.86 -12.10
C PRO A 36 0.99 -11.52 -11.32
N LEU A 37 1.12 -11.11 -10.06
CA LEU A 37 -0.01 -10.84 -9.17
C LEU A 37 -0.31 -9.35 -9.02
N GLY A 38 0.58 -8.46 -9.50
CA GLY A 38 0.45 -7.01 -9.32
C GLY A 38 0.51 -6.56 -7.86
N VAL A 39 1.02 -7.40 -6.96
CA VAL A 39 1.06 -7.16 -5.51
C VAL A 39 2.50 -7.18 -5.02
N MET A 40 2.83 -6.27 -4.12
CA MET A 40 4.09 -6.25 -3.40
C MET A 40 3.84 -5.82 -1.95
N THR A 41 4.60 -6.42 -1.03
CA THR A 41 4.69 -5.99 0.37
C THR A 41 6.17 -5.94 0.80
N ASN A 42 6.43 -6.01 2.08
CA ASN A 42 7.79 -6.06 2.62
C ASN A 42 8.31 -7.51 2.67
N GLY A 43 9.46 -7.74 3.32
CA GLY A 43 9.98 -9.09 3.52
C GLY A 43 8.96 -10.10 4.07
N PRO A 44 9.16 -11.39 3.84
CA PRO A 44 10.29 -12.05 3.16
C PRO A 44 10.45 -11.67 1.67
N SER A 45 11.37 -12.31 0.95
CA SER A 45 11.61 -12.04 -0.47
C SER A 45 10.34 -12.23 -1.31
N PHE A 46 10.29 -11.58 -2.45
CA PHE A 46 9.13 -11.66 -3.35
C PHE A 46 8.87 -13.10 -3.83
N GLU A 47 9.91 -13.85 -4.17
CA GLU A 47 9.79 -15.27 -4.55
C GLU A 47 9.21 -16.12 -3.42
N TRP A 48 9.57 -15.82 -2.17
CA TRP A 48 8.97 -16.50 -1.03
C TRP A 48 7.47 -16.22 -0.95
N HIS A 49 7.05 -14.96 -1.17
CA HIS A 49 5.63 -14.61 -1.20
C HIS A 49 4.87 -15.38 -2.29
N LEU A 50 5.44 -15.48 -3.50
CA LEU A 50 4.85 -16.27 -4.57
C LEU A 50 4.74 -17.75 -4.18
N THR A 51 5.78 -18.33 -3.60
CA THR A 51 5.78 -19.71 -3.11
C THR A 51 4.74 -19.92 -2.01
N ASN A 52 4.59 -18.96 -1.09
CA ASN A 52 3.61 -19.03 -0.01
C ASN A 52 2.16 -19.07 -0.53
N MET A 53 1.88 -18.51 -1.71
CA MET A 53 0.54 -18.57 -2.29
C MET A 53 0.04 -19.99 -2.54
N ASN A 54 0.92 -21.00 -2.61
CA ASN A 54 0.53 -22.42 -2.67
C ASN A 54 -0.28 -22.85 -1.44
N ASN A 55 -0.13 -22.19 -0.29
CA ASN A 55 -0.91 -22.46 0.92
C ASN A 55 -2.31 -21.84 0.88
N TRP A 56 -2.60 -20.99 -0.12
CA TRP A 56 -3.80 -20.18 -0.22
C TRP A 56 -4.67 -20.49 -1.44
N THR A 57 -4.48 -21.66 -2.06
CA THR A 57 -5.21 -22.09 -3.25
C THR A 57 -6.72 -22.28 -3.01
N HIS A 58 -7.14 -22.35 -1.77
CA HIS A 58 -8.54 -22.48 -1.34
C HIS A 58 -9.29 -21.14 -1.29
N LEU A 59 -8.62 -20.01 -1.51
CA LEU A 59 -9.26 -18.70 -1.50
C LEU A 59 -10.30 -18.60 -2.62
N THR A 60 -11.46 -18.08 -2.24
CA THR A 60 -12.61 -17.86 -3.13
C THR A 60 -13.43 -16.66 -2.64
N ASN A 61 -14.09 -15.97 -3.54
CA ASN A 61 -15.09 -14.95 -3.20
C ASN A 61 -16.52 -15.50 -3.18
N VAL A 62 -16.67 -16.81 -3.31
CA VAL A 62 -17.98 -17.48 -3.26
C VAL A 62 -18.23 -17.94 -1.84
N ASP A 63 -19.31 -17.46 -1.25
CA ASP A 63 -19.76 -17.89 0.07
C ASP A 63 -20.20 -19.35 0.07
N GLN A 64 -19.57 -20.15 0.89
CA GLN A 64 -20.00 -21.51 1.22
C GLN A 64 -20.82 -21.46 2.49
N SER A 65 -22.08 -21.06 2.35
CA SER A 65 -22.93 -20.73 3.50
C SER A 65 -23.65 -21.94 4.13
N THR A 66 -23.51 -23.13 3.58
CA THR A 66 -24.10 -24.36 4.11
C THR A 66 -23.09 -25.49 4.18
N ALA A 67 -23.18 -26.31 5.21
CA ALA A 67 -22.38 -27.53 5.36
C ALA A 67 -23.13 -28.58 6.19
N THR A 68 -22.85 -29.87 5.91
CA THR A 68 -23.34 -30.99 6.72
C THR A 68 -22.15 -31.64 7.42
N PHE A 69 -22.20 -31.70 8.75
CA PHE A 69 -21.23 -32.42 9.58
C PHE A 69 -21.91 -33.56 10.32
N GLY A 70 -21.54 -34.79 10.02
CA GLY A 70 -22.24 -35.97 10.52
C GLY A 70 -23.69 -36.02 9.99
N THR A 71 -24.66 -35.92 10.91
CA THR A 71 -26.09 -35.90 10.58
C THR A 71 -26.74 -34.51 10.75
N ALA A 72 -25.96 -33.47 11.00
CA ALA A 72 -26.46 -32.14 11.26
C ALA A 72 -26.11 -31.18 10.12
N ASP A 73 -27.12 -30.41 9.70
CA ASP A 73 -26.97 -29.35 8.70
C ASP A 73 -26.77 -28.01 9.38
N PHE A 74 -25.83 -27.22 8.84
CA PHE A 74 -25.50 -25.89 9.33
C PHE A 74 -25.69 -24.88 8.20
N THR A 75 -26.22 -23.75 8.54
CA THR A 75 -26.39 -22.62 7.61
C THR A 75 -25.84 -21.36 8.24
N GLN A 76 -24.98 -20.68 7.50
CA GLN A 76 -24.46 -19.37 7.86
C GLN A 76 -25.62 -18.36 7.95
N PRO A 77 -25.74 -17.59 9.05
CA PRO A 77 -26.86 -16.64 9.20
C PRO A 77 -26.75 -15.39 8.34
N ASP A 78 -25.56 -15.09 7.81
CA ASP A 78 -25.28 -13.88 7.02
C ASP A 78 -24.33 -14.18 5.85
N SER A 79 -24.14 -13.22 4.93
CA SER A 79 -23.21 -13.30 3.80
C SER A 79 -21.81 -12.81 4.18
N GLY A 80 -20.80 -13.10 3.30
CA GLY A 80 -19.42 -12.60 3.45
C GLY A 80 -18.46 -13.60 4.10
N ILE A 81 -18.89 -14.84 4.33
CA ILE A 81 -18.04 -15.89 4.94
C ILE A 81 -16.83 -16.26 4.07
N ALA A 82 -16.87 -16.02 2.76
CA ALA A 82 -15.73 -16.28 1.87
C ALA A 82 -14.45 -15.55 2.32
N THR A 83 -14.57 -14.44 3.04
CA THR A 83 -13.44 -13.69 3.58
C THR A 83 -12.92 -14.22 4.91
N SER A 84 -13.58 -15.20 5.54
CA SER A 84 -13.20 -15.73 6.85
C SER A 84 -11.83 -16.41 6.87
N SER A 85 -11.38 -16.93 5.73
CA SER A 85 -10.06 -17.54 5.57
C SER A 85 -8.93 -16.53 5.34
N LEU A 86 -9.23 -15.25 5.16
CA LEU A 86 -8.20 -14.23 4.95
C LEU A 86 -7.42 -13.97 6.25
N PRO A 87 -6.08 -13.88 6.18
CA PRO A 87 -5.29 -13.60 7.37
C PRO A 87 -5.58 -12.20 7.90
N ALA A 88 -5.93 -12.09 9.17
CA ALA A 88 -6.19 -10.80 9.83
C ALA A 88 -4.91 -10.00 10.13
N SER A 89 -3.74 -10.64 10.07
CA SER A 89 -2.46 -10.01 10.38
C SER A 89 -2.15 -8.81 9.50
N ASN A 90 -1.70 -7.71 10.12
CA ASN A 90 -1.15 -6.54 9.43
C ASN A 90 0.33 -6.69 9.04
N GLY A 91 0.96 -7.83 9.35
CA GLY A 91 2.30 -8.16 8.87
C GLY A 91 2.36 -8.30 7.35
N SER A 92 3.57 -8.30 6.81
CA SER A 92 3.82 -8.34 5.37
C SER A 92 3.12 -9.52 4.68
N VAL A 93 3.24 -10.72 5.24
CA VAL A 93 2.64 -11.94 4.68
C VAL A 93 1.12 -11.87 4.63
N GLY A 94 0.48 -11.45 5.73
CA GLY A 94 -0.98 -11.34 5.78
C GLY A 94 -1.51 -10.27 4.83
N ARG A 95 -0.81 -9.14 4.71
CA ARG A 95 -1.16 -8.09 3.73
C ARG A 95 -1.03 -8.58 2.30
N PHE A 96 0.04 -9.35 1.98
CA PHE A 96 0.24 -9.89 0.64
C PHE A 96 -0.94 -10.77 0.22
N VAL A 97 -1.32 -11.74 1.05
CA VAL A 97 -2.44 -12.66 0.76
C VAL A 97 -3.75 -11.91 0.57
N ARG A 98 -4.07 -10.96 1.47
CA ARG A 98 -5.28 -10.13 1.31
C ARG A 98 -5.26 -9.30 0.04
N ALA A 99 -4.12 -8.70 -0.31
CA ALA A 99 -3.99 -7.91 -1.53
C ALA A 99 -4.21 -8.78 -2.78
N VAL A 100 -3.61 -9.98 -2.82
CA VAL A 100 -3.85 -10.94 -3.91
C VAL A 100 -5.33 -11.30 -4.01
N PHE A 101 -6.00 -11.56 -2.88
CA PHE A 101 -7.43 -11.84 -2.88
C PHE A 101 -8.23 -10.69 -3.52
N TYR A 102 -8.06 -9.47 -3.03
CA TYR A 102 -8.83 -8.33 -3.53
C TYR A 102 -8.51 -8.02 -4.99
N THR A 103 -7.25 -8.06 -5.41
CA THR A 103 -6.89 -7.76 -6.80
C THR A 103 -7.44 -8.79 -7.79
N ASN A 104 -7.65 -10.04 -7.36
CA ASN A 104 -8.17 -11.10 -8.22
C ASN A 104 -9.70 -11.17 -8.25
N PHE A 105 -10.36 -10.97 -7.11
CA PHE A 105 -11.78 -11.26 -6.97
C PHE A 105 -12.69 -10.04 -7.00
N VAL A 106 -12.16 -8.82 -6.84
CA VAL A 106 -12.96 -7.61 -6.97
C VAL A 106 -13.41 -7.44 -8.41
N GLU A 107 -14.64 -6.94 -8.59
CA GLU A 107 -15.23 -6.67 -9.89
C GLU A 107 -14.34 -5.75 -10.73
N LYS A 108 -14.08 -6.14 -11.97
CA LYS A 108 -13.29 -5.35 -12.90
C LYS A 108 -14.19 -4.28 -13.54
N VAL A 109 -13.76 -3.04 -13.43
CA VAL A 109 -14.48 -1.88 -13.97
C VAL A 109 -13.68 -1.25 -15.12
N SER A 110 -14.38 -0.74 -16.14
CA SER A 110 -13.76 -0.09 -17.29
C SER A 110 -13.71 1.44 -17.16
N ASP A 111 -14.55 2.01 -16.31
CA ASP A 111 -14.56 3.44 -16.04
C ASP A 111 -13.40 3.81 -15.10
N PRO A 112 -12.54 4.78 -15.46
CA PRO A 112 -11.38 5.15 -14.64
C PRO A 112 -11.75 5.71 -13.25
N ASP A 113 -12.85 6.42 -13.09
CA ASP A 113 -13.26 6.94 -11.78
C ASP A 113 -13.83 5.83 -10.90
N ALA A 114 -14.56 4.88 -11.49
CA ALA A 114 -14.98 3.66 -10.80
C ALA A 114 -13.75 2.83 -10.39
N ALA A 115 -12.71 2.74 -11.22
CA ALA A 115 -11.47 2.03 -10.90
C ALA A 115 -10.74 2.65 -9.69
N VAL A 116 -10.64 3.99 -9.64
CA VAL A 116 -10.07 4.71 -8.50
C VAL A 116 -10.89 4.47 -7.23
N THR A 117 -12.22 4.50 -7.33
CA THR A 117 -13.13 4.24 -6.21
C THR A 117 -12.96 2.81 -5.69
N THR A 118 -12.91 1.83 -6.59
CA THR A 118 -12.67 0.41 -6.26
C THR A 118 -11.32 0.22 -5.58
N LEU A 119 -10.26 0.81 -6.14
CA LEU A 119 -8.93 0.75 -5.54
C LEU A 119 -8.90 1.40 -4.14
N SER A 120 -9.59 2.51 -3.96
CA SER A 120 -9.73 3.16 -2.66
C SER A 120 -10.38 2.22 -1.63
N ALA A 121 -11.45 1.52 -2.01
CA ALA A 121 -12.10 0.53 -1.16
C ALA A 121 -11.20 -0.64 -0.80
N ILE A 122 -10.40 -1.14 -1.76
CA ILE A 122 -9.40 -2.19 -1.51
C ILE A 122 -8.36 -1.69 -0.50
N ILE A 123 -7.77 -0.53 -0.73
CA ILE A 123 -6.67 0.01 0.09
C ILE A 123 -7.13 0.28 1.52
N ASN A 124 -8.38 0.66 1.75
CA ASN A 124 -8.93 0.87 3.09
C ASN A 124 -8.83 -0.38 3.98
N ASN A 125 -8.78 -1.58 3.40
CA ASN A 125 -8.55 -2.82 4.16
C ASN A 125 -7.12 -2.95 4.72
N PHE A 126 -6.22 -2.06 4.35
CA PHE A 126 -4.82 -2.04 4.79
C PHE A 126 -4.51 -0.88 5.72
N ASP A 127 -5.48 -0.04 6.04
CA ASP A 127 -5.32 1.04 7.00
C ASP A 127 -5.06 0.47 8.41
N ARG A 128 -3.99 0.96 9.03
CA ARG A 128 -3.56 0.54 10.36
C ARG A 128 -3.76 1.70 11.32
N PRO A 129 -4.72 1.60 12.24
CA PRO A 129 -4.90 2.62 13.28
C PRO A 129 -3.68 2.69 14.19
N ARG A 130 -3.33 3.89 14.62
CA ARG A 130 -2.22 4.11 15.55
C ARG A 130 -2.50 3.38 16.88
N GLY A 131 -1.53 2.60 17.34
CA GLY A 131 -1.64 1.83 18.57
C GLY A 131 -2.31 0.46 18.42
N ALA A 132 -2.79 0.07 17.23
CA ALA A 132 -3.34 -1.26 16.98
C ALA A 132 -2.31 -2.38 17.19
N THR A 133 -1.04 -2.09 16.88
CA THR A 133 0.10 -2.95 17.19
C THR A 133 1.18 -2.11 17.88
N LYS A 134 1.97 -2.75 18.74
CA LYS A 134 3.09 -2.12 19.45
C LYS A 134 4.31 -3.02 19.40
N ASP A 135 5.44 -2.43 19.08
CA ASP A 135 6.74 -3.09 19.06
C ASP A 135 7.51 -2.74 20.34
N ALA A 136 8.04 -3.77 20.99
CA ALA A 136 8.85 -3.57 22.19
C ALA A 136 10.18 -2.88 21.84
N PRO A 137 10.77 -2.10 22.76
CA PRO A 137 12.07 -1.49 22.57
C PRO A 137 13.12 -2.52 22.14
N GLY A 138 13.88 -2.23 21.09
CA GLY A 138 14.93 -3.12 20.56
C GLY A 138 14.41 -4.36 19.85
N SER A 139 13.12 -4.45 19.54
CA SER A 139 12.58 -5.55 18.73
C SER A 139 12.93 -5.39 17.25
N ALA A 140 12.98 -6.51 16.52
CA ALA A 140 13.24 -6.52 15.08
C ALA A 140 12.15 -5.81 14.24
N GLY A 141 11.00 -5.50 14.85
CA GLY A 141 9.91 -4.71 14.24
C GLY A 141 10.12 -3.20 14.33
N GLU A 142 11.11 -2.74 15.09
CA GLU A 142 11.47 -1.32 15.03
C GLU A 142 11.94 -1.01 13.62
N GLY A 143 11.04 -0.37 12.85
CA GLY A 143 11.30 0.02 11.47
C GLY A 143 12.59 0.82 11.36
N VAL A 144 13.27 0.69 10.23
CA VAL A 144 14.48 1.47 9.92
C VAL A 144 14.14 2.95 10.13
N SER A 145 14.53 3.50 11.26
CA SER A 145 14.41 4.93 11.53
C SER A 145 15.37 5.65 10.60
N PHE A 146 14.84 6.27 9.57
CA PHE A 146 15.63 7.17 8.74
C PHE A 146 16.08 8.36 9.60
N GLY A 147 17.27 8.26 10.14
CA GLY A 147 18.02 9.41 10.66
C GLY A 147 17.95 9.68 12.17
N ALA A 148 18.33 8.77 13.02
CA ALA A 148 19.07 9.09 14.26
C ALA A 148 19.46 7.79 14.97
N GLY A 149 20.74 7.59 15.16
CA GLY A 149 21.32 6.43 15.83
C GLY A 149 21.06 6.41 17.33
N ASN A 150 19.84 6.12 17.73
CA ASN A 150 19.53 5.59 19.05
C ASN A 150 18.30 4.71 18.89
N ALA A 151 18.46 3.41 19.08
CA ALA A 151 17.32 2.53 19.28
C ALA A 151 16.43 3.15 20.36
N SER A 152 15.19 3.45 20.02
CA SER A 152 14.24 4.05 20.95
C SER A 152 14.07 3.09 22.12
N LEU A 153 14.31 3.57 23.34
CA LEU A 153 14.00 2.81 24.57
C LEU A 153 12.49 2.79 24.85
N ALA A 154 11.68 3.35 23.97
CA ALA A 154 10.23 3.45 24.11
C ALA A 154 9.53 2.44 23.19
N TRP A 155 8.33 2.04 23.57
CA TRP A 155 7.43 1.29 22.71
C TRP A 155 7.10 2.10 21.45
N SER A 156 7.22 1.48 20.29
CA SER A 156 6.82 2.06 19.01
C SER A 156 5.49 1.49 18.52
N THR A 157 4.86 2.18 17.60
CA THR A 157 3.63 1.74 16.95
C THR A 157 3.72 2.02 15.47
N GLU A 158 3.51 1.00 14.67
CA GLU A 158 3.34 1.17 13.24
C GLU A 158 1.89 1.50 12.91
N TYR A 159 1.69 2.49 12.09
CA TYR A 159 0.37 2.89 11.59
C TYR A 159 0.50 3.44 10.17
N THR A 160 -0.61 3.52 9.47
CA THR A 160 -0.65 4.08 8.12
C THR A 160 -0.51 5.60 8.19
N THR A 161 0.66 6.13 7.92
CA THR A 161 0.91 7.58 7.95
C THR A 161 0.26 8.31 6.77
N HIS A 162 0.25 7.65 5.62
CA HIS A 162 -0.41 8.12 4.40
C HIS A 162 -0.68 6.94 3.47
N THR A 163 -1.61 7.12 2.57
CA THR A 163 -1.94 6.17 1.50
C THR A 163 -1.91 6.91 0.17
N MET A 164 -1.39 6.25 -0.87
CA MET A 164 -1.27 6.81 -2.21
C MET A 164 -1.88 5.86 -3.24
N MET A 165 -2.49 6.44 -4.27
CA MET A 165 -2.91 5.76 -5.48
C MET A 165 -2.41 6.53 -6.70
N ALA A 166 -2.16 5.83 -7.79
CA ALA A 166 -1.77 6.43 -9.07
C ALA A 166 -2.71 5.97 -10.18
N ASP A 167 -3.28 6.91 -10.89
CA ASP A 167 -3.90 6.69 -12.20
C ASP A 167 -2.86 7.06 -13.26
N ILE A 168 -2.14 6.05 -13.72
CA ILE A 168 -1.02 6.23 -14.64
C ILE A 168 -1.51 6.70 -15.99
N THR A 169 -2.69 6.26 -16.42
CA THR A 169 -3.28 6.62 -17.72
C THR A 169 -3.60 8.11 -17.81
N ARG A 170 -4.16 8.68 -16.73
CA ARG A 170 -4.53 10.10 -16.69
C ARG A 170 -3.48 11.00 -16.06
N GLY A 171 -2.38 10.40 -15.55
CA GLY A 171 -1.31 11.13 -14.86
C GLY A 171 -1.78 11.79 -13.56
N ARG A 172 -2.60 11.10 -12.78
CA ARG A 172 -3.13 11.60 -11.51
C ARG A 172 -2.62 10.81 -10.34
N PHE A 173 -2.19 11.50 -9.28
CA PHE A 173 -1.92 10.92 -7.98
C PHE A 173 -3.01 11.31 -7.00
N TYR A 174 -3.36 10.36 -6.16
CA TYR A 174 -4.28 10.54 -5.04
C TYR A 174 -3.51 10.26 -3.76
N ILE A 175 -3.63 11.14 -2.78
CA ILE A 175 -2.98 10.99 -1.48
C ILE A 175 -3.97 11.26 -0.37
N ARG A 176 -3.90 10.47 0.69
CA ARG A 176 -4.64 10.65 1.92
C ARG A 176 -3.68 10.52 3.09
N ALA A 177 -3.51 11.56 3.89
CA ALA A 177 -2.75 11.51 5.13
C ALA A 177 -3.57 10.81 6.24
N TYR A 178 -2.92 10.32 7.27
CA TYR A 178 -3.58 9.68 8.43
C TYR A 178 -4.66 10.57 9.08
N THR A 179 -4.45 11.87 9.08
CA THR A 179 -5.40 12.86 9.60
C THR A 179 -6.49 13.24 8.62
N GLY A 180 -6.41 12.79 7.36
CA GLY A 180 -7.36 13.11 6.30
C GLY A 180 -8.49 12.10 6.21
N LEU A 181 -9.70 12.58 5.99
CA LEU A 181 -10.88 11.74 5.76
C LEU A 181 -11.05 11.40 4.28
N ASN A 182 -10.65 12.30 3.39
CA ASN A 182 -10.81 12.19 1.94
C ASN A 182 -9.47 12.22 1.19
N TRP A 183 -9.52 11.83 -0.08
CA TRP A 183 -8.37 11.85 -0.98
C TRP A 183 -8.14 13.24 -1.55
N SER A 184 -6.90 13.69 -1.53
CA SER A 184 -6.42 14.84 -2.28
C SER A 184 -5.82 14.38 -3.60
N ILE A 185 -5.92 15.22 -4.64
CA ILE A 185 -5.51 14.89 -6.01
C ILE A 185 -4.35 15.78 -6.44
N VAL A 186 -3.35 15.19 -7.08
CA VAL A 186 -2.29 15.89 -7.81
C VAL A 186 -2.41 15.52 -9.30
N ASP A 187 -2.69 16.50 -10.15
CA ASP A 187 -2.74 16.34 -11.59
C ASP A 187 -1.36 16.69 -12.18
N LEU A 188 -0.61 15.64 -12.58
CA LEU A 188 0.75 15.79 -13.11
C LEU A 188 0.78 16.57 -14.43
N SER A 189 -0.29 16.54 -15.23
CA SER A 189 -0.35 17.27 -16.48
C SER A 189 -0.21 18.78 -16.29
N LYS A 190 -0.64 19.28 -15.13
CA LYS A 190 -0.52 20.70 -14.74
C LYS A 190 0.86 21.07 -14.17
N LEU A 191 1.72 20.07 -13.93
CA LEU A 191 3.07 20.26 -13.39
C LEU A 191 4.17 20.12 -14.43
N THR A 192 3.85 19.96 -15.71
CA THR A 192 4.81 19.71 -16.79
C THR A 192 5.82 20.84 -17.01
N GLY A 193 5.50 22.07 -16.56
CA GLY A 193 6.41 23.22 -16.60
C GLY A 193 7.28 23.40 -15.35
N ALA A 194 7.21 22.47 -14.40
CA ALA A 194 7.97 22.56 -13.15
C ALA A 194 9.47 22.36 -13.40
N THR A 195 10.29 23.33 -13.04
CA THR A 195 11.75 23.31 -13.19
C THR A 195 12.49 23.06 -11.89
N GLN A 196 11.77 22.99 -10.78
CA GLN A 196 12.35 22.81 -9.43
C GLN A 196 11.57 21.76 -8.64
N VAL A 197 12.28 21.06 -7.75
CA VAL A 197 11.66 20.19 -6.77
C VAL A 197 10.93 21.04 -5.73
N THR A 198 9.67 20.76 -5.50
CA THR A 198 8.82 21.48 -4.57
C THR A 198 8.22 20.52 -3.56
N PHE A 199 8.16 20.94 -2.30
CA PHE A 199 7.61 20.15 -1.20
C PHE A 199 6.43 20.89 -0.57
N VAL A 200 5.36 20.14 -0.32
CA VAL A 200 4.22 20.59 0.49
C VAL A 200 4.14 19.66 1.70
N PRO A 201 4.18 20.18 2.93
CA PRO A 201 4.03 19.37 4.13
C PRO A 201 2.70 18.62 4.14
N ALA A 202 2.72 17.37 4.58
CA ALA A 202 1.49 16.55 4.67
C ALA A 202 0.42 17.18 5.61
N THR A 203 0.84 18.03 6.53
CA THR A 203 -0.05 18.79 7.42
C THR A 203 -0.84 19.91 6.73
N GLU A 204 -0.42 20.30 5.53
CA GLU A 204 -1.12 21.28 4.69
C GLU A 204 -2.15 20.63 3.75
N LEU A 205 -2.22 19.28 3.74
CA LEU A 205 -3.26 18.57 3.01
C LEU A 205 -4.62 18.90 3.66
N ASP A 206 -5.60 19.26 2.82
CA ASP A 206 -6.96 19.43 3.31
C ASP A 206 -7.47 18.13 3.95
N PRO A 207 -7.84 18.12 5.23
CA PRO A 207 -8.36 16.93 5.89
C PRO A 207 -9.63 16.38 5.24
N MET A 208 -10.39 17.23 4.54
CA MET A 208 -11.57 16.85 3.78
C MET A 208 -11.27 16.39 2.36
N GLY A 209 -9.99 16.48 1.95
CA GLY A 209 -9.53 16.20 0.60
C GLY A 209 -9.68 17.40 -0.34
N GLY A 210 -9.03 17.33 -1.49
CA GLY A 210 -9.08 18.40 -2.48
C GLY A 210 -8.03 18.26 -3.57
N ASP A 211 -7.94 19.25 -4.45
CA ASP A 211 -6.92 19.34 -5.50
C ASP A 211 -5.66 20.05 -4.97
N LEU A 212 -4.61 19.27 -4.73
CA LEU A 212 -3.31 19.78 -4.27
C LEU A 212 -2.50 20.47 -5.37
N THR A 213 -2.88 20.36 -6.63
CA THR A 213 -2.13 20.94 -7.75
C THR A 213 -1.97 22.45 -7.59
N ALA A 214 -3.02 23.12 -7.10
CA ALA A 214 -2.98 24.56 -6.86
C ALA A 214 -1.93 24.94 -5.80
N ALA A 215 -1.84 24.20 -4.70
CA ALA A 215 -0.84 24.45 -3.64
C ALA A 215 0.60 24.22 -4.15
N LEU A 216 0.81 23.17 -4.97
CA LEU A 216 2.11 22.89 -5.57
C LEU A 216 2.54 24.00 -6.56
N LEU A 217 1.63 24.50 -7.35
CA LEU A 217 1.92 25.62 -8.28
C LEU A 217 2.24 26.93 -7.53
N GLN A 218 1.54 27.23 -6.44
CA GLN A 218 1.84 28.39 -5.61
C GLN A 218 3.23 28.30 -4.95
N ALA A 219 3.61 27.10 -4.45
CA ALA A 219 4.92 26.87 -3.86
C ALA A 219 6.06 27.08 -4.88
N GLN A 220 5.87 26.69 -6.15
CA GLN A 220 6.82 26.95 -7.24
C GLN A 220 7.02 28.45 -7.48
N GLY A 221 5.94 29.22 -7.55
CA GLY A 221 6.01 30.67 -7.71
C GLY A 221 6.75 31.36 -6.56
N SER A 222 6.58 30.89 -5.34
CA SER A 222 7.27 31.41 -4.16
C SER A 222 8.78 31.07 -4.14
N ALA A 223 9.19 29.94 -4.68
CA ALA A 223 10.59 29.54 -4.78
C ALA A 223 11.34 30.36 -5.85
N ALA A 224 10.68 30.61 -7.00
CA ALA A 224 11.24 31.45 -8.06
C ALA A 224 11.40 32.93 -7.67
N ALA A 225 10.59 33.43 -6.73
CA ALA A 225 10.69 34.81 -6.22
C ALA A 225 11.81 35.02 -5.19
N LYS A 226 12.44 33.95 -4.68
CA LYS A 226 13.53 33.97 -3.69
C LYS A 226 14.92 33.66 -4.29
N SER A 227 14.99 33.36 -5.55
CA SER A 227 16.22 33.17 -6.34
C SER A 227 16.57 34.40 -7.15
#